data_306690809d96725daa319a0b6cf5f8e3
#
_entry.id   306690809d96725daa319a0b6cf5f8e3
#
_cell.length_a   1.000
_cell.length_b   1.000
_cell.length_c   1.000
_cell.angle_alpha   90.00
_cell.angle_beta   90.00
_cell.angle_gamma   90.00
#
_symmetry.space_group_name_H-M   'P 1'
#
loop_
_entity.id
_entity.type
_entity.pdbx_description
1 polymer ?
#
loop_
_entity_poly.entity_id
_entity_poly.type
_entity_poly.pdbx_seq_one_letter_code
_entity_poly.pdbx_strand_id
1 'polypeptide(L)'
;MSSIWVLGAGQLGAMLKQAANPLGLDVKPVDIETDETLPLQADDIVTAEREDWPETAATKQLAAHPNFVNLKTFPQLADRLTQKQWIDKLDLATAPWFPVEDDSTAEKAYQTLGERVLMKRRRGGYDGKGQYWLKQAEGTEIPDDWKGLAIAEQAINFDEEVSVVGVRGKNGEKYFYPLTLNLHINGILYASISPLQRLEHLQEQAEGMLGKLMD
;
A
#
# COMPACT_ATOMS: atom_id res chain seq x y z
N MET A 1 23.97 20.08 -5.90
CA MET A 1 22.51 19.85 -5.93
C MET A 1 22.25 18.61 -5.07
N SER A 2 21.29 18.70 -4.19
CA SER A 2 20.87 17.55 -3.40
C SER A 2 20.30 16.45 -4.29
N SER A 3 20.63 15.20 -3.99
CA SER A 3 20.10 14.04 -4.68
C SER A 3 18.87 13.50 -3.94
N ILE A 4 18.00 12.79 -4.67
CA ILE A 4 16.88 12.05 -4.11
C ILE A 4 17.22 10.55 -4.21
N TRP A 5 17.52 9.96 -3.07
CA TRP A 5 17.81 8.52 -2.97
C TRP A 5 16.53 7.74 -2.75
N VAL A 6 16.34 6.67 -3.50
CA VAL A 6 15.14 5.84 -3.44
C VAL A 6 15.53 4.42 -3.06
N LEU A 7 15.02 3.93 -1.92
CA LEU A 7 15.15 2.52 -1.57
C LEU A 7 14.32 1.68 -2.54
N GLY A 8 15.01 0.94 -3.37
CA GLY A 8 14.45 0.12 -4.44
C GLY A 8 14.92 0.60 -5.81
N ALA A 9 15.56 -0.31 -6.54
CA ALA A 9 16.03 -0.12 -7.93
C ALA A 9 15.22 -0.96 -8.93
N GLY A 10 14.01 -1.35 -8.55
CA GLY A 10 13.09 -2.07 -9.42
C GLY A 10 12.44 -1.16 -10.46
N GLN A 11 11.33 -1.65 -11.01
CA GLN A 11 10.59 -0.94 -12.07
C GLN A 11 10.13 0.46 -11.60
N LEU A 12 9.59 0.59 -10.40
CA LEU A 12 9.10 1.86 -9.88
C LEU A 12 10.24 2.85 -9.63
N GLY A 13 11.37 2.40 -9.09
CA GLY A 13 12.56 3.24 -8.92
C GLY A 13 13.08 3.77 -10.26
N ALA A 14 13.10 2.92 -11.30
CA ALA A 14 13.47 3.32 -12.66
C ALA A 14 12.47 4.35 -13.24
N MET A 15 11.17 4.16 -13.04
CA MET A 15 10.14 5.10 -13.48
C MET A 15 10.24 6.45 -12.75
N LEU A 16 10.50 6.46 -11.45
CA LEU A 16 10.75 7.69 -10.68
C LEU A 16 11.93 8.47 -11.24
N LYS A 17 13.05 7.79 -11.50
CA LYS A 17 14.22 8.40 -12.13
C LYS A 17 13.91 8.99 -13.52
N GLN A 18 13.15 8.25 -14.33
CA GLN A 18 12.75 8.71 -15.66
C GLN A 18 11.85 9.95 -15.58
N ALA A 19 10.87 9.96 -14.67
CA ALA A 19 9.97 11.09 -14.48
C ALA A 19 10.68 12.33 -13.91
N ALA A 20 11.73 12.14 -13.14
CA ALA A 20 12.53 13.21 -12.55
C ALA A 20 13.44 13.95 -13.55
N ASN A 21 13.91 13.26 -14.61
CA ASN A 21 14.84 13.81 -15.60
C ASN A 21 14.36 15.13 -16.23
N PRO A 22 13.14 15.26 -16.77
CA PRO A 22 12.68 16.52 -17.36
C PRO A 22 12.48 17.64 -16.33
N LEU A 23 12.43 17.30 -15.03
CA LEU A 23 12.34 18.26 -13.92
C LEU A 23 13.73 18.71 -13.42
N GLY A 24 14.80 18.18 -13.98
CA GLY A 24 16.17 18.47 -13.54
C GLY A 24 16.50 17.93 -12.14
N LEU A 25 15.76 16.92 -11.66
CA LEU A 25 15.99 16.28 -10.37
C LEU A 25 16.91 15.08 -10.50
N ASP A 26 17.91 14.99 -9.59
CA ASP A 26 18.84 13.86 -9.54
C ASP A 26 18.29 12.74 -8.66
N VAL A 27 17.60 11.76 -9.26
CA VAL A 27 17.02 10.61 -8.58
C VAL A 27 17.92 9.39 -8.73
N LYS A 28 18.28 8.78 -7.59
CA LYS A 28 19.19 7.64 -7.47
C LYS A 28 18.48 6.43 -6.83
N PRO A 29 17.87 5.54 -7.62
CA PRO A 29 17.39 4.27 -7.12
C PRO A 29 18.56 3.41 -6.62
N VAL A 30 18.38 2.79 -5.45
CA VAL A 30 19.38 1.97 -4.79
C VAL A 30 18.91 0.52 -4.74
N ASP A 31 19.78 -0.40 -5.14
CA ASP A 31 19.54 -1.81 -4.92
C ASP A 31 19.58 -2.09 -3.41
N ILE A 32 18.45 -2.56 -2.88
CA ILE A 32 18.29 -2.82 -1.45
C ILE A 32 19.11 -4.01 -0.94
N GLU A 33 19.56 -4.88 -1.83
CA GLU A 33 20.40 -6.04 -1.50
C GLU A 33 21.90 -5.68 -1.46
N THR A 34 22.27 -4.44 -1.77
CA THR A 34 23.68 -4.07 -1.77
C THR A 34 24.21 -3.76 -0.38
N ASP A 35 25.43 -4.20 -0.10
CA ASP A 35 26.18 -3.85 1.10
C ASP A 35 27.16 -2.69 0.87
N GLU A 36 27.04 -1.98 -0.24
CA GLU A 36 27.89 -0.84 -0.54
C GLU A 36 27.56 0.37 0.34
N THR A 37 28.59 1.12 0.70
CA THR A 37 28.42 2.41 1.36
C THR A 37 28.04 3.48 0.34
N LEU A 38 26.96 4.19 0.60
CA LEU A 38 26.46 5.23 -0.30
C LEU A 38 27.08 6.60 0.04
N PRO A 39 27.42 7.42 -0.95
CA PRO A 39 27.99 8.75 -0.74
C PRO A 39 26.92 9.80 -0.44
N LEU A 40 26.11 9.55 0.62
CA LEU A 40 25.04 10.46 1.04
C LEU A 40 25.58 11.80 1.52
N GLN A 41 24.89 12.87 1.17
CA GLN A 41 25.15 14.23 1.64
C GLN A 41 24.06 14.67 2.62
N ALA A 42 24.36 15.57 3.51
CA ALA A 42 23.43 16.02 4.58
C ALA A 42 22.14 16.66 4.04
N ASP A 43 22.19 17.24 2.84
CA ASP A 43 21.05 17.88 2.17
C ASP A 43 20.30 16.96 1.20
N ASP A 44 20.74 15.71 1.05
CA ASP A 44 20.04 14.72 0.26
C ASP A 44 18.66 14.39 0.88
N ILE A 45 17.76 13.90 0.04
CA ILE A 45 16.44 13.43 0.41
C ILE A 45 16.40 11.93 0.21
N VAL A 46 15.77 11.22 1.13
CA VAL A 46 15.58 9.77 1.03
C VAL A 46 14.08 9.45 1.00
N THR A 47 13.70 8.53 0.13
CA THR A 47 12.37 7.94 0.07
C THR A 47 12.46 6.47 -0.28
N ALA A 48 11.34 5.76 -0.37
CA ALA A 48 11.30 4.37 -0.80
C ALA A 48 10.21 4.16 -1.84
N GLU A 49 10.43 3.22 -2.75
CA GLU A 49 9.41 2.68 -3.66
C GLU A 49 8.72 1.44 -3.07
N ARG A 50 9.30 0.89 -2.00
CA ARG A 50 8.84 -0.32 -1.32
C ARG A 50 8.44 0.01 0.11
N GLU A 51 7.50 -0.72 0.63
CA GLU A 51 7.04 -0.61 2.02
C GLU A 51 7.87 -1.44 3.01
N ASP A 52 8.71 -2.36 2.49
CA ASP A 52 9.55 -3.26 3.27
C ASP A 52 10.89 -3.50 2.54
N TRP A 53 11.99 -3.64 3.29
CA TRP A 53 13.34 -3.86 2.78
C TRP A 53 14.21 -4.62 3.77
N PRO A 54 15.21 -5.40 3.30
CA PRO A 54 16.16 -6.10 4.15
C PRO A 54 17.13 -5.15 4.88
N GLU A 55 17.74 -5.61 5.94
CA GLU A 55 18.78 -4.89 6.66
C GLU A 55 20.16 -5.06 6.01
N THR A 56 20.46 -4.30 4.99
CA THR A 56 21.79 -4.20 4.36
C THR A 56 22.54 -2.94 4.82
N ALA A 57 23.82 -2.79 4.46
CA ALA A 57 24.58 -1.58 4.76
C ALA A 57 23.94 -0.34 4.12
N ALA A 58 23.50 -0.44 2.87
CA ALA A 58 22.84 0.64 2.15
C ALA A 58 21.48 1.02 2.78
N THR A 59 20.61 0.04 3.08
CA THR A 59 19.30 0.33 3.65
C THR A 59 19.37 0.91 5.05
N LYS A 60 20.30 0.44 5.89
CA LYS A 60 20.59 1.02 7.21
C LYS A 60 21.05 2.47 7.12
N GLN A 61 21.94 2.76 6.19
CA GLN A 61 22.46 4.11 5.96
C GLN A 61 21.35 5.05 5.48
N LEU A 62 20.51 4.63 4.53
CA LEU A 62 19.38 5.39 4.05
C LEU A 62 18.33 5.60 5.14
N ALA A 63 17.98 4.56 5.89
CA ALA A 63 16.99 4.64 6.98
C ALA A 63 17.44 5.56 8.13
N ALA A 64 18.74 5.70 8.34
CA ALA A 64 19.30 6.61 9.34
C ALA A 64 19.38 8.07 8.87
N HIS A 65 19.09 8.36 7.58
CA HIS A 65 19.21 9.70 7.04
C HIS A 65 18.11 10.64 7.59
N PRO A 66 18.47 11.85 8.09
CA PRO A 66 17.51 12.75 8.76
C PRO A 66 16.40 13.26 7.82
N ASN A 67 16.64 13.29 6.51
CA ASN A 67 15.67 13.70 5.50
C ASN A 67 14.94 12.52 4.84
N PHE A 68 14.79 11.40 5.52
CA PHE A 68 13.96 10.31 5.01
C PHE A 68 12.47 10.70 5.11
N VAL A 69 11.84 10.86 3.95
CA VAL A 69 10.43 11.24 3.85
C VAL A 69 9.55 10.04 4.21
N ASN A 70 8.63 10.23 5.16
CA ASN A 70 7.64 9.23 5.58
C ASN A 70 8.21 7.93 6.18
N LEU A 71 9.45 7.90 6.65
CA LEU A 71 10.05 6.69 7.23
C LEU A 71 9.14 5.97 8.25
N LYS A 72 8.45 6.73 9.10
CA LYS A 72 7.57 6.17 10.14
C LYS A 72 6.27 5.58 9.59
N THR A 73 5.90 5.90 8.37
CA THR A 73 4.66 5.44 7.73
C THR A 73 4.83 4.05 7.12
N PHE A 74 6.00 3.75 6.56
CA PHE A 74 6.24 2.48 5.86
C PHE A 74 5.94 1.22 6.70
N PRO A 75 6.44 1.08 7.95
CA PRO A 75 6.14 -0.11 8.76
C PRO A 75 4.64 -0.31 9.04
N GLN A 76 3.87 0.78 9.08
CA GLN A 76 2.43 0.74 9.31
C GLN A 76 1.68 0.31 8.05
N LEU A 77 2.16 0.72 6.87
CA LEU A 77 1.57 0.34 5.59
C LEU A 77 1.97 -1.06 5.14
N ALA A 78 3.13 -1.55 5.57
CA ALA A 78 3.62 -2.88 5.20
C ALA A 78 2.79 -4.03 5.78
N ASP A 79 1.98 -3.80 6.82
CA ASP A 79 1.17 -4.79 7.49
C ASP A 79 -0.32 -4.46 7.39
N ARG A 80 -1.11 -5.33 6.73
CA ARG A 80 -2.57 -5.12 6.56
C ARG A 80 -3.34 -5.03 7.86
N LEU A 81 -2.88 -5.68 8.92
CA LEU A 81 -3.50 -5.57 10.25
C LEU A 81 -3.37 -4.14 10.77
N THR A 82 -2.17 -3.58 10.73
CA THR A 82 -1.93 -2.18 11.18
C THR A 82 -2.63 -1.17 10.28
N GLN A 83 -2.68 -1.41 8.96
CA GLN A 83 -3.45 -0.58 8.03
C GLN A 83 -4.93 -0.53 8.42
N LYS A 84 -5.55 -1.68 8.65
CA LYS A 84 -6.98 -1.77 9.01
C LYS A 84 -7.28 -1.11 10.34
N GLN A 85 -6.45 -1.36 11.36
CA GLN A 85 -6.58 -0.70 12.66
C GLN A 85 -6.45 0.82 12.54
N TRP A 86 -5.60 1.30 11.65
CA TRP A 86 -5.46 2.74 11.42
C TRP A 86 -6.65 3.34 10.69
N ILE A 87 -7.17 2.66 9.66
CA ILE A 87 -8.39 3.05 8.95
C ILE A 87 -9.58 3.14 9.92
N ASP A 88 -9.75 2.14 10.79
CA ASP A 88 -10.80 2.13 11.81
C ASP A 88 -10.63 3.29 12.81
N LYS A 89 -9.40 3.56 13.27
CA LYS A 89 -9.09 4.66 14.18
C LYS A 89 -9.42 6.04 13.58
N LEU A 90 -9.31 6.18 12.25
CA LEU A 90 -9.66 7.40 11.53
C LEU A 90 -11.15 7.49 11.17
N ASP A 91 -11.95 6.51 11.58
CA ASP A 91 -13.36 6.41 11.21
C ASP A 91 -13.57 6.49 9.69
N LEU A 92 -12.76 5.73 8.95
CA LEU A 92 -12.87 5.60 7.51
C LEU A 92 -13.58 4.29 7.16
N ALA A 93 -14.52 4.37 6.22
CA ALA A 93 -15.24 3.18 5.76
C ALA A 93 -14.29 2.18 5.08
N THR A 94 -14.39 0.92 5.50
CA THR A 94 -13.67 -0.22 4.91
C THR A 94 -14.55 -1.46 4.95
N ALA A 95 -14.20 -2.50 4.20
CA ALA A 95 -14.86 -3.79 4.33
C ALA A 95 -14.78 -4.28 5.77
N PRO A 96 -15.88 -4.80 6.36
CA PRO A 96 -15.84 -5.46 7.67
C PRO A 96 -14.73 -6.51 7.70
N TRP A 97 -14.00 -6.57 8.79
CA TRP A 97 -12.82 -7.41 8.89
C TRP A 97 -12.53 -7.85 10.34
N PHE A 98 -11.67 -8.87 10.49
CA PHE A 98 -11.03 -9.21 11.76
C PHE A 98 -9.66 -9.88 11.54
N PRO A 99 -8.77 -9.89 12.56
CA PRO A 99 -7.49 -10.62 12.47
C PRO A 99 -7.76 -12.13 12.51
N VAL A 100 -7.06 -12.90 11.70
CA VAL A 100 -7.08 -14.36 11.75
C VAL A 100 -6.09 -14.79 12.82
N GLU A 101 -6.60 -15.04 14.03
CA GLU A 101 -5.84 -15.50 15.18
C GLU A 101 -5.67 -17.02 15.16
N ASP A 102 -4.89 -17.57 16.09
CA ASP A 102 -4.60 -19.02 16.14
C ASP A 102 -5.87 -19.87 16.38
N ASP A 103 -6.86 -19.31 17.09
CA ASP A 103 -8.14 -19.95 17.37
C ASP A 103 -9.25 -19.59 16.37
N SER A 104 -8.93 -18.84 15.32
CA SER A 104 -9.90 -18.47 14.28
C SER A 104 -10.40 -19.69 13.51
N THR A 105 -11.71 -19.73 13.27
CA THR A 105 -12.37 -20.78 12.51
C THR A 105 -13.12 -20.23 11.31
N ALA A 106 -13.31 -21.04 10.29
CA ALA A 106 -14.12 -20.66 9.13
C ALA A 106 -15.57 -20.35 9.54
N GLU A 107 -16.12 -21.08 10.51
CA GLU A 107 -17.47 -20.84 11.04
C GLU A 107 -17.57 -19.43 11.64
N LYS A 108 -16.63 -19.01 12.48
CA LYS A 108 -16.56 -17.65 13.02
C LYS A 108 -16.48 -16.61 11.90
N ALA A 109 -15.71 -16.89 10.86
CA ALA A 109 -15.58 -15.99 9.72
C ALA A 109 -16.92 -15.83 8.97
N TYR A 110 -17.62 -16.91 8.70
CA TYR A 110 -18.92 -16.85 8.03
C TYR A 110 -20.00 -16.16 8.86
N GLN A 111 -20.04 -16.41 10.16
CA GLN A 111 -20.97 -15.74 11.07
C GLN A 111 -20.73 -14.22 11.14
N THR A 112 -19.48 -13.80 11.06
CA THR A 112 -19.10 -12.39 11.21
C THR A 112 -19.14 -11.63 9.89
N LEU A 113 -18.67 -12.25 8.80
CA LEU A 113 -18.41 -11.59 7.52
C LEU A 113 -19.28 -12.08 6.36
N GLY A 114 -20.12 -13.10 6.60
CA GLY A 114 -21.01 -13.68 5.60
C GLY A 114 -20.40 -14.86 4.83
N GLU A 115 -21.14 -15.35 3.84
CA GLU A 115 -20.87 -16.63 3.16
C GLU A 115 -19.57 -16.67 2.32
N ARG A 116 -19.06 -15.50 1.96
CA ARG A 116 -17.85 -15.33 1.16
C ARG A 116 -16.89 -14.41 1.89
N VAL A 117 -15.73 -14.92 2.25
CA VAL A 117 -14.70 -14.19 3.00
C VAL A 117 -13.40 -14.22 2.20
N LEU A 118 -12.78 -13.06 2.07
CA LEU A 118 -11.46 -12.92 1.46
C LEU A 118 -10.41 -12.80 2.56
N MET A 119 -9.60 -13.82 2.72
CA MET A 119 -8.42 -13.75 3.58
C MET A 119 -7.25 -13.15 2.83
N LYS A 120 -6.48 -12.30 3.50
CA LYS A 120 -5.28 -11.65 2.98
C LYS A 120 -4.13 -11.82 3.95
N ARG A 121 -2.98 -12.26 3.45
CA ARG A 121 -1.76 -12.26 4.25
C ARG A 121 -1.44 -10.84 4.71
N ARG A 122 -1.00 -10.71 5.95
CA ARG A 122 -0.66 -9.39 6.54
C ARG A 122 0.46 -8.71 5.78
N ARG A 123 1.45 -9.48 5.31
CA ARG A 123 2.63 -8.97 4.58
C ARG A 123 2.86 -9.74 3.29
N GLY A 124 3.56 -9.13 2.33
CA GLY A 124 4.06 -9.80 1.12
C GLY A 124 3.01 -10.18 0.07
N GLY A 125 1.76 -9.74 0.20
CA GLY A 125 0.72 -10.00 -0.79
C GLY A 125 0.64 -8.90 -1.86
N TYR A 126 0.92 -9.25 -3.12
CA TYR A 126 0.81 -8.38 -4.30
C TYR A 126 0.27 -9.17 -5.51
N ASP A 127 -0.30 -8.49 -6.51
CA ASP A 127 -0.81 -9.10 -7.76
C ASP A 127 -1.69 -10.33 -7.53
N GLY A 128 -2.62 -10.25 -6.56
CA GLY A 128 -3.50 -11.37 -6.19
C GLY A 128 -2.83 -12.48 -5.38
N LYS A 129 -1.51 -12.43 -5.16
CA LYS A 129 -0.81 -13.37 -4.27
C LYS A 129 -1.13 -13.07 -2.81
N GLY A 130 -1.04 -14.10 -1.95
CA GLY A 130 -1.36 -13.93 -0.53
C GLY A 130 -2.85 -13.67 -0.27
N GLN A 131 -3.72 -14.12 -1.15
CA GLN A 131 -5.18 -14.14 -0.99
C GLN A 131 -5.69 -15.57 -0.94
N TYR A 132 -6.71 -15.81 -0.10
CA TYR A 132 -7.38 -17.10 0.02
C TYR A 132 -8.88 -16.89 0.24
N TRP A 133 -9.70 -17.53 -0.60
CA TRP A 133 -11.13 -17.43 -0.52
C TRP A 133 -11.71 -18.51 0.38
N LEU A 134 -12.43 -18.10 1.42
CA LEU A 134 -13.34 -18.97 2.15
C LEU A 134 -14.73 -18.83 1.53
N LYS A 135 -15.32 -19.96 1.19
CA LYS A 135 -16.68 -20.05 0.63
C LYS A 135 -17.45 -21.13 1.38
N GLN A 136 -18.45 -20.73 2.10
CA GLN A 136 -19.24 -21.65 2.94
C GLN A 136 -19.84 -22.79 2.12
N ALA A 137 -20.35 -22.49 0.93
CA ALA A 137 -20.91 -23.51 0.03
C ALA A 137 -19.88 -24.56 -0.45
N GLU A 138 -18.59 -24.24 -0.43
CA GLU A 138 -17.51 -25.15 -0.81
C GLU A 138 -16.89 -25.85 0.40
N GLY A 139 -17.33 -25.55 1.63
CA GLY A 139 -16.81 -26.16 2.85
C GLY A 139 -15.33 -25.87 3.11
N THR A 140 -14.85 -24.72 2.67
CA THR A 140 -13.45 -24.33 2.86
C THR A 140 -13.12 -24.03 4.33
N GLU A 141 -11.88 -24.32 4.74
CA GLU A 141 -11.39 -24.10 6.10
C GLU A 141 -10.23 -23.10 6.08
N ILE A 142 -9.94 -22.48 7.23
CA ILE A 142 -8.77 -21.64 7.38
C ILE A 142 -7.52 -22.53 7.49
N PRO A 143 -6.58 -22.44 6.54
CA PRO A 143 -5.34 -23.19 6.64
C PRO A 143 -4.51 -22.76 7.86
N ASP A 144 -3.83 -23.70 8.53
CA ASP A 144 -3.09 -23.42 9.75
C ASP A 144 -1.95 -22.41 9.55
N ASP A 145 -1.32 -22.42 8.37
CA ASP A 145 -0.25 -21.48 8.01
C ASP A 145 -0.73 -20.05 7.74
N TRP A 146 -2.06 -19.80 7.84
CA TRP A 146 -2.67 -18.47 7.76
C TRP A 146 -3.01 -17.88 9.13
N LYS A 147 -3.14 -18.72 10.13
CA LYS A 147 -3.46 -18.30 11.49
C LYS A 147 -2.33 -17.44 12.07
N GLY A 148 -2.67 -16.31 12.68
CA GLY A 148 -1.71 -15.29 13.14
C GLY A 148 -1.05 -14.45 12.04
N LEU A 149 -1.16 -14.85 10.77
CA LEU A 149 -0.46 -14.24 9.63
C LEU A 149 -1.37 -13.58 8.60
N ALA A 150 -2.67 -13.51 8.87
CA ALA A 150 -3.66 -12.99 7.94
C ALA A 150 -4.72 -12.12 8.62
N ILE A 151 -5.46 -11.37 7.80
CA ILE A 151 -6.76 -10.78 8.12
C ILE A 151 -7.83 -11.44 7.28
N ALA A 152 -9.06 -11.45 7.78
CA ALA A 152 -10.24 -11.88 7.03
C ALA A 152 -11.13 -10.67 6.77
N GLU A 153 -11.60 -10.51 5.55
CA GLU A 153 -12.46 -9.41 5.12
C GLU A 153 -13.74 -9.96 4.47
N GLN A 154 -14.83 -9.25 4.68
CA GLN A 154 -16.07 -9.50 3.95
C GLN A 154 -15.82 -9.28 2.43
N ALA A 155 -16.29 -10.20 1.61
CA ALA A 155 -16.31 -9.99 0.17
C ALA A 155 -17.30 -8.88 -0.19
N ILE A 156 -16.80 -7.79 -0.74
CA ILE A 156 -17.63 -6.67 -1.18
C ILE A 156 -18.04 -6.91 -2.62
N ASN A 157 -19.34 -6.78 -2.89
CA ASN A 157 -19.83 -6.67 -4.26
C ASN A 157 -19.75 -5.20 -4.65
N PHE A 158 -18.92 -4.89 -5.62
CA PHE A 158 -18.74 -3.53 -6.13
C PHE A 158 -18.95 -3.51 -7.64
N ASP A 159 -19.42 -2.39 -8.15
CA ASP A 159 -19.62 -2.19 -9.59
C ASP A 159 -18.30 -1.85 -10.28
N GLU A 160 -17.50 -0.99 -9.65
CA GLU A 160 -16.23 -0.51 -10.20
C GLU A 160 -15.22 -0.28 -9.08
N GLU A 161 -13.94 -0.38 -9.43
CA GLU A 161 -12.83 -0.01 -8.56
C GLU A 161 -12.22 1.31 -9.01
N VAL A 162 -12.10 2.25 -8.09
CA VAL A 162 -11.47 3.55 -8.33
C VAL A 162 -10.37 3.81 -7.34
N SER A 163 -9.39 4.61 -7.75
CA SER A 163 -8.31 5.09 -6.89
C SER A 163 -8.11 6.58 -7.01
N VAL A 164 -7.59 7.20 -5.95
CA VAL A 164 -7.13 8.58 -5.94
C VAL A 164 -5.68 8.63 -5.49
N VAL A 165 -4.88 9.44 -6.16
CA VAL A 165 -3.50 9.75 -5.77
C VAL A 165 -3.46 11.15 -5.19
N GLY A 166 -2.80 11.32 -4.07
CA GLY A 166 -2.62 12.62 -3.44
C GLY A 166 -1.19 12.86 -3.00
N VAL A 167 -0.83 14.13 -2.88
CA VAL A 167 0.47 14.58 -2.41
C VAL A 167 0.28 15.58 -1.30
N ARG A 168 1.04 15.44 -0.20
CA ARG A 168 1.06 16.39 0.90
C ARG A 168 2.44 17.05 1.00
N GLY A 169 2.46 18.37 0.94
CA GLY A 169 3.67 19.16 1.14
C GLY A 169 4.08 19.27 2.62
N LYS A 170 5.31 19.73 2.87
CA LYS A 170 5.84 19.90 4.24
C LYS A 170 5.06 20.94 5.08
N ASN A 171 4.44 21.92 4.45
CA ASN A 171 3.59 22.94 5.06
C ASN A 171 2.13 22.48 5.26
N GLY A 172 1.81 21.22 4.87
CA GLY A 172 0.51 20.61 5.08
C GLY A 172 -0.48 20.79 3.93
N GLU A 173 -0.11 21.51 2.85
CA GLU A 173 -0.97 21.59 1.66
C GLU A 173 -1.13 20.21 1.02
N LYS A 174 -2.32 19.92 0.52
CA LYS A 174 -2.68 18.66 -0.12
C LYS A 174 -3.15 18.93 -1.54
N TYR A 175 -2.71 18.10 -2.45
CA TYR A 175 -3.12 18.11 -3.86
C TYR A 175 -3.56 16.70 -4.24
N PHE A 176 -4.62 16.62 -5.04
CA PHE A 176 -5.19 15.35 -5.46
C PHE A 176 -5.28 15.29 -6.98
N TYR A 177 -4.98 14.13 -7.51
CA TYR A 177 -5.22 13.83 -8.92
C TYR A 177 -6.70 13.46 -9.13
N PRO A 178 -7.22 13.59 -10.36
CA PRO A 178 -8.54 13.07 -10.68
C PRO A 178 -8.63 11.58 -10.38
N LEU A 179 -9.85 11.14 -9.98
CA LEU A 179 -10.13 9.72 -9.79
C LEU A 179 -9.79 8.91 -11.03
N THR A 180 -9.22 7.76 -10.78
CA THR A 180 -8.82 6.80 -11.79
C THR A 180 -9.68 5.55 -11.68
N LEU A 181 -10.31 5.13 -12.77
CA LEU A 181 -10.95 3.82 -12.89
C LEU A 181 -9.88 2.75 -13.09
N ASN A 182 -9.92 1.70 -12.28
CA ASN A 182 -9.00 0.57 -12.37
C ASN A 182 -9.72 -0.67 -12.91
N LEU A 183 -9.23 -1.17 -14.03
CA LEU A 183 -9.73 -2.39 -14.66
C LEU A 183 -8.80 -3.55 -14.32
N HIS A 184 -9.35 -4.59 -13.71
CA HIS A 184 -8.61 -5.80 -13.36
C HIS A 184 -9.04 -6.99 -14.21
N ILE A 185 -8.07 -7.81 -14.62
CA ILE A 185 -8.30 -9.11 -15.27
C ILE A 185 -7.63 -10.16 -14.42
N ASN A 186 -8.40 -11.14 -13.93
CA ASN A 186 -7.90 -12.21 -13.05
C ASN A 186 -7.14 -11.70 -11.81
N GLY A 187 -7.60 -10.57 -11.22
CA GLY A 187 -6.99 -9.96 -10.04
C GLY A 187 -5.71 -9.15 -10.32
N ILE A 188 -5.33 -8.99 -11.58
CA ILE A 188 -4.17 -8.17 -11.99
C ILE A 188 -4.68 -6.88 -12.61
N LEU A 189 -4.13 -5.74 -12.21
CA LEU A 189 -4.44 -4.44 -12.80
C LEU A 189 -4.03 -4.43 -14.28
N TYR A 190 -5.01 -4.32 -15.16
CA TYR A 190 -4.82 -4.31 -16.61
C TYR A 190 -4.75 -2.90 -17.19
N ALA A 191 -5.63 -2.02 -16.73
CA ALA A 191 -5.68 -0.63 -17.22
C ALA A 191 -6.17 0.33 -16.13
N SER A 192 -5.66 1.54 -16.17
CA SER A 192 -6.09 2.67 -15.35
C SER A 192 -6.50 3.82 -16.26
N ILE A 193 -7.71 4.36 -16.08
CA ILE A 193 -8.29 5.39 -16.95
C ILE A 193 -8.63 6.63 -16.13
N SER A 194 -8.04 7.76 -16.48
CA SER A 194 -8.26 9.05 -15.83
C SER A 194 -7.95 10.19 -16.80
N PRO A 195 -8.65 11.36 -16.72
CA PRO A 195 -9.85 11.60 -15.94
C PRO A 195 -11.12 11.02 -16.61
N LEU A 196 -12.14 10.72 -15.81
CA LEU A 196 -13.46 10.32 -16.30
C LEU A 196 -14.56 11.20 -15.71
N GLN A 197 -15.25 11.97 -16.54
CA GLN A 197 -16.30 12.90 -16.11
C GLN A 197 -17.38 12.22 -15.25
N ARG A 198 -17.75 10.99 -15.57
CA ARG A 198 -18.77 10.24 -14.81
C ARG A 198 -18.36 9.91 -13.35
N LEU A 199 -17.08 10.04 -13.01
CA LEU A 199 -16.56 9.80 -11.65
C LEU A 199 -16.40 11.08 -10.82
N GLU A 200 -16.58 12.27 -11.41
CA GLU A 200 -16.39 13.56 -10.73
C GLU A 200 -17.24 13.68 -9.44
N HIS A 201 -18.43 13.09 -9.44
CA HIS A 201 -19.31 13.12 -8.27
C HIS A 201 -18.75 12.36 -7.04
N LEU A 202 -17.74 11.49 -7.21
CA LEU A 202 -17.07 10.76 -6.14
C LEU A 202 -15.75 11.42 -5.70
N GLN A 203 -15.27 12.42 -6.43
CA GLN A 203 -13.96 13.04 -6.21
C GLN A 203 -13.83 13.62 -4.80
N GLU A 204 -14.76 14.43 -4.35
CA GLU A 204 -14.74 15.06 -3.03
C GLU A 204 -14.73 14.03 -1.89
N GLN A 205 -15.50 12.96 -2.03
CA GLN A 205 -15.51 11.88 -1.04
C GLN A 205 -14.14 11.17 -0.96
N ALA A 206 -13.54 10.86 -2.10
CA ALA A 206 -12.25 10.19 -2.15
C ALA A 206 -11.11 11.08 -1.59
N GLU A 207 -11.12 12.37 -1.93
CA GLU A 207 -10.19 13.37 -1.39
C GLU A 207 -10.33 13.52 0.13
N GLY A 208 -11.57 13.55 0.63
CA GLY A 208 -11.85 13.59 2.07
C GLY A 208 -11.31 12.37 2.81
N MET A 209 -11.46 11.17 2.25
CA MET A 209 -10.92 9.94 2.81
C MET A 209 -9.38 9.94 2.80
N LEU A 210 -8.77 10.23 1.65
CA LEU A 210 -7.32 10.28 1.53
C LEU A 210 -6.72 11.41 2.38
N GLY A 211 -7.39 12.56 2.43
CA GLY A 211 -6.99 13.70 3.25
C GLY A 211 -6.84 13.36 4.73
N LYS A 212 -7.77 12.57 5.29
CA LYS A 212 -7.68 12.06 6.68
C LYS A 212 -6.50 11.10 6.89
N LEU A 213 -6.18 10.28 5.89
CA LEU A 213 -5.03 9.37 5.95
C LEU A 213 -3.69 10.11 5.89
N MET A 214 -3.66 11.30 5.28
CA MET A 214 -2.47 12.12 5.14
C MET A 214 -2.14 12.96 6.38
N ASP A 215 -3.10 13.20 7.28
CA ASP A 215 -2.94 13.98 8.52
C ASP A 215 -2.34 13.13 9.65
#